data_ee20cd282cc77038dfc90fbf51a309a4
#
_entry.id   ee20cd282cc77038dfc90fbf51a309a4
#
_cell.length_a   1.000
_cell.length_b   1.000
_cell.length_c   1.000
_cell.angle_alpha   90.00
_cell.angle_beta   90.00
_cell.angle_gamma   90.00
#
_symmetry.space_group_name_H-M   'P 1'
#
loop_
_entity.id
_entity.type
_entity.pdbx_description
1 polymer ?
#
loop_
_entity_poly.entity_id
_entity_poly.type
_entity_poly.pdbx_seq_one_letter_code
_entity_poly.pdbx_strand_id
1 'polypeptide(L)'
;MNNVTQFLIILDKTQQHISEKYSAALTNKEKRSQLKTYIEKYLRDNGLDIEGLTVSQLTDKLYSEMAEYSFLTKYLGRNDIEEININGWDDVAITYTDGSIKKADDHFYSPCHAVDIVKRLLHHSNMIIDNATPMSQGHLPGNTRITALKEPLVDPDRGISVSIRLLHPSKVNRKQVVINGNATEKMIDFLCMCLRYGVSFVVAGATSSGKTTMLNALLSSVPDNKRIFTIESGTRELSLIRIIDGKIVNNVVHTLSRPSDNDTYDITQEDLVVASLRFNPDIVVVGEIRDAEAYSAVEASLTGHTVVSTIHASAADAAHTRLALLCQKRFPINFNTSLMQAAQAFPIVVFEHKLEDNSRKIMDISECVVSGNGEREYRTLFRYNITKNEIVDGKYVIEGHFEQPEIMSEHLKHRLMQFGVPQDVLCKFLVNNSENEEKFK
;
A
#
# COMPACT_ATOMS: atom_id res chain seq x y z
N MET A 1 39.52 25.45 0.16
CA MET A 1 38.06 25.56 0.00
C MET A 1 37.49 24.18 0.29
N ASN A 2 36.39 24.05 1.02
CA ASN A 2 35.81 22.71 1.24
C ASN A 2 35.28 22.21 -0.09
N ASN A 3 35.45 20.91 -0.39
CA ASN A 3 34.99 20.27 -1.64
C ASN A 3 33.49 20.55 -1.96
N VAL A 4 32.64 20.66 -0.94
CA VAL A 4 31.23 21.02 -1.09
C VAL A 4 31.06 22.46 -1.63
N THR A 5 31.79 23.43 -1.08
CA THR A 5 31.72 24.82 -1.56
C THR A 5 32.23 24.95 -3.01
N GLN A 6 33.28 24.21 -3.36
CA GLN A 6 33.81 24.17 -4.72
C GLN A 6 32.80 23.55 -5.68
N PHE A 7 32.16 22.44 -5.27
CA PHE A 7 31.12 21.81 -6.05
C PHE A 7 29.93 22.72 -6.35
N LEU A 8 29.45 23.47 -5.33
CA LEU A 8 28.33 24.39 -5.51
C LEU A 8 28.66 25.54 -6.47
N ILE A 9 29.91 26.07 -6.43
CA ILE A 9 30.35 27.08 -7.39
C ILE A 9 30.40 26.53 -8.83
N ILE A 10 30.88 25.30 -9.00
CA ILE A 10 30.93 24.64 -10.31
C ILE A 10 29.51 24.33 -10.79
N LEU A 11 28.61 23.87 -9.92
CA LEU A 11 27.22 23.62 -10.22
C LEU A 11 26.52 24.88 -10.73
N ASP A 12 26.62 26.01 -10.03
CA ASP A 12 26.02 27.27 -10.41
C ASP A 12 26.50 27.72 -11.80
N LYS A 13 27.83 27.76 -12.02
CA LYS A 13 28.41 28.11 -13.32
C LYS A 13 27.98 27.20 -14.46
N THR A 14 27.94 25.90 -14.19
CA THR A 14 27.52 24.90 -15.19
C THR A 14 26.04 25.05 -15.50
N GLN A 15 25.20 25.24 -14.50
CA GLN A 15 23.76 25.45 -14.65
C GLN A 15 23.46 26.72 -15.45
N GLN A 16 24.16 27.83 -15.17
CA GLN A 16 24.02 29.04 -15.96
C GLN A 16 24.41 28.82 -17.43
N HIS A 17 25.57 28.21 -17.69
CA HIS A 17 26.04 27.94 -19.05
C HIS A 17 25.08 27.04 -19.84
N ILE A 18 24.60 25.98 -19.22
CA ILE A 18 23.67 25.03 -19.87
C ILE A 18 22.30 25.70 -20.12
N SER A 19 21.81 26.50 -19.18
CA SER A 19 20.55 27.25 -19.34
C SER A 19 20.62 28.27 -20.48
N GLU A 20 21.73 28.96 -20.64
CA GLU A 20 21.92 29.94 -21.70
C GLU A 20 22.07 29.30 -23.10
N LYS A 21 22.83 28.22 -23.21
CA LYS A 21 23.20 27.63 -24.51
C LYS A 21 22.43 26.37 -24.91
N TYR A 22 21.92 25.62 -23.93
CA TYR A 22 21.37 24.28 -24.12
C TYR A 22 20.06 24.07 -23.34
N SER A 23 19.24 25.10 -23.12
CA SER A 23 17.99 25.04 -22.34
C SER A 23 17.06 23.91 -22.75
N ALA A 24 17.01 23.59 -24.06
CA ALA A 24 16.23 22.47 -24.57
C ALA A 24 16.71 21.09 -24.06
N ALA A 25 17.96 20.94 -23.61
CA ALA A 25 18.45 19.69 -23.06
C ALA A 25 17.98 19.48 -21.60
N LEU A 26 17.61 20.54 -20.90
CA LEU A 26 17.03 20.48 -19.55
C LEU A 26 15.54 20.12 -19.57
N THR A 27 14.80 20.56 -20.58
CA THR A 27 13.34 20.45 -20.66
C THR A 27 12.84 19.24 -21.46
N ASN A 28 13.59 18.82 -22.49
CA ASN A 28 13.18 17.73 -23.39
C ASN A 28 13.85 16.40 -23.01
N LYS A 29 13.04 15.38 -22.70
CA LYS A 29 13.52 14.02 -22.34
C LYS A 29 14.42 13.40 -23.41
N GLU A 30 14.15 13.60 -24.68
CA GLU A 30 14.94 13.02 -25.79
C GLU A 30 16.34 13.66 -25.90
N LYS A 31 16.49 14.92 -25.50
CA LYS A 31 17.75 15.66 -25.53
C LYS A 31 18.54 15.51 -24.22
N ARG A 32 17.97 14.94 -23.18
CA ARG A 32 18.66 14.70 -21.89
C ARG A 32 19.88 13.79 -22.03
N SER A 33 19.88 12.86 -22.96
CA SER A 33 21.06 12.00 -23.22
C SER A 33 22.29 12.81 -23.63
N GLN A 34 22.12 13.96 -24.25
CA GLN A 34 23.19 14.86 -24.70
C GLN A 34 23.70 15.78 -23.57
N LEU A 35 22.92 15.95 -22.49
CA LEU A 35 23.26 16.88 -21.42
C LEU A 35 24.59 16.51 -20.73
N LYS A 36 24.83 15.22 -20.48
CA LYS A 36 26.12 14.78 -19.92
C LYS A 36 27.30 15.16 -20.80
N THR A 37 27.18 15.03 -22.11
CA THR A 37 28.20 15.43 -23.06
C THR A 37 28.46 16.94 -23.03
N TYR A 38 27.41 17.76 -22.89
CA TYR A 38 27.55 19.21 -22.79
C TYR A 38 28.20 19.63 -21.47
N ILE A 39 27.84 18.99 -20.35
CA ILE A 39 28.45 19.23 -19.04
C ILE A 39 29.94 18.84 -19.09
N GLU A 40 30.26 17.65 -19.56
CA GLU A 40 31.65 17.16 -19.64
C GLU A 40 32.52 18.08 -20.52
N LYS A 41 31.98 18.50 -21.66
CA LYS A 41 32.68 19.46 -22.53
C LYS A 41 32.93 20.78 -21.80
N TYR A 42 31.93 21.34 -21.13
CA TYR A 42 32.07 22.58 -20.40
C TYR A 42 33.13 22.50 -19.29
N LEU A 43 33.14 21.39 -18.51
CA LEU A 43 34.14 21.17 -17.48
C LEU A 43 35.56 21.14 -18.07
N ARG A 44 35.78 20.43 -19.16
CA ARG A 44 37.08 20.32 -19.84
C ARG A 44 37.53 21.66 -20.41
N ASP A 45 36.64 22.35 -21.13
CA ASP A 45 36.95 23.61 -21.80
C ASP A 45 37.33 24.74 -20.79
N ASN A 46 36.82 24.67 -19.55
CA ASN A 46 37.06 25.67 -18.52
C ASN A 46 38.01 25.19 -17.39
N GLY A 47 38.58 23.98 -17.50
CA GLY A 47 39.51 23.45 -16.50
C GLY A 47 38.88 23.33 -15.10
N LEU A 48 37.58 22.97 -15.05
CA LEU A 48 36.84 22.84 -13.78
C LEU A 48 36.97 21.43 -13.25
N ASP A 49 37.61 21.28 -12.10
CA ASP A 49 37.80 19.99 -11.43
C ASP A 49 37.59 20.10 -9.92
N ILE A 50 37.48 18.96 -9.25
CA ILE A 50 37.44 18.85 -7.78
C ILE A 50 38.42 17.74 -7.39
N GLU A 51 39.29 18.02 -6.44
CA GLU A 51 40.26 17.05 -5.94
C GLU A 51 39.57 15.76 -5.47
N GLY A 52 40.05 14.61 -5.97
CA GLY A 52 39.49 13.30 -5.64
C GLY A 52 38.32 12.86 -6.54
N LEU A 53 37.87 13.66 -7.50
CA LEU A 53 36.84 13.29 -8.47
C LEU A 53 37.38 13.28 -9.91
N THR A 54 37.07 12.26 -10.67
CA THR A 54 37.30 12.29 -12.12
C THR A 54 36.28 13.20 -12.80
N VAL A 55 36.59 13.71 -14.00
CA VAL A 55 35.66 14.53 -14.80
C VAL A 55 34.34 13.81 -15.03
N SER A 56 34.38 12.48 -15.27
CA SER A 56 33.16 11.68 -15.44
C SER A 56 32.31 11.65 -14.16
N GLN A 57 32.93 11.43 -13.00
CA GLN A 57 32.22 11.43 -11.71
C GLN A 57 31.63 12.81 -11.37
N LEU A 58 32.36 13.87 -11.67
CA LEU A 58 31.86 15.24 -11.50
C LEU A 58 30.70 15.52 -12.47
N THR A 59 30.80 15.08 -13.72
CA THR A 59 29.71 15.16 -14.72
C THR A 59 28.46 14.46 -14.24
N ASP A 60 28.59 13.23 -13.71
CA ASP A 60 27.44 12.46 -13.21
C ASP A 60 26.78 13.14 -12.01
N LYS A 61 27.56 13.69 -11.07
CA LYS A 61 27.02 14.46 -9.95
C LYS A 61 26.30 15.72 -10.41
N LEU A 62 26.88 16.51 -11.31
CA LEU A 62 26.26 17.72 -11.85
C LEU A 62 24.98 17.38 -12.63
N TYR A 63 25.00 16.30 -13.41
CA TYR A 63 23.82 15.83 -14.12
C TYR A 63 22.69 15.46 -13.17
N SER A 64 23.00 14.74 -12.07
CA SER A 64 22.00 14.38 -11.08
C SER A 64 21.36 15.61 -10.42
N GLU A 65 22.16 16.65 -10.11
CA GLU A 65 21.66 17.91 -9.56
C GLU A 65 20.82 18.73 -10.55
N MET A 66 21.14 18.68 -11.83
CA MET A 66 20.50 19.52 -12.86
C MET A 66 19.29 18.86 -13.50
N ALA A 67 19.29 17.56 -13.72
CA ALA A 67 18.31 16.84 -14.53
C ALA A 67 17.56 15.71 -13.77
N GLU A 68 18.06 15.28 -12.62
CA GLU A 68 17.47 14.26 -11.78
C GLU A 68 17.06 14.84 -10.42
N TYR A 69 17.05 14.00 -9.39
CA TYR A 69 16.56 14.36 -8.05
C TYR A 69 17.67 14.36 -6.99
N SER A 70 18.89 14.81 -7.39
CA SER A 70 20.05 14.79 -6.51
C SER A 70 20.32 13.37 -5.99
N PHE A 71 20.76 13.23 -4.76
CA PHE A 71 21.01 11.93 -4.13
C PHE A 71 19.75 11.04 -4.00
N LEU A 72 18.53 11.60 -4.04
CA LEU A 72 17.30 10.82 -3.96
C LEU A 72 17.16 9.84 -5.14
N THR A 73 17.72 10.17 -6.31
CA THR A 73 17.65 9.33 -7.50
C THR A 73 18.14 7.90 -7.24
N LYS A 74 19.18 7.73 -6.43
CA LYS A 74 19.73 6.40 -6.10
C LYS A 74 18.79 5.55 -5.20
N TYR A 75 17.84 6.17 -4.52
CA TYR A 75 16.89 5.49 -3.64
C TYR A 75 15.55 5.21 -4.31
N LEU A 76 15.07 6.12 -5.18
CA LEU A 76 13.73 6.06 -5.77
C LEU A 76 13.48 4.83 -6.68
N GLY A 77 14.50 4.18 -7.19
CA GLY A 77 14.38 2.97 -8.04
C GLY A 77 14.68 1.66 -7.33
N ARG A 78 14.91 1.65 -6.02
CA ARG A 78 15.32 0.45 -5.27
C ARG A 78 14.13 -0.35 -4.77
N ASN A 79 14.19 -1.67 -4.93
CA ASN A 79 13.14 -2.60 -4.50
C ASN A 79 13.22 -3.00 -3.02
N ASP A 80 14.32 -2.68 -2.34
CA ASP A 80 14.55 -2.97 -0.93
C ASP A 80 14.21 -1.80 -0.01
N ILE A 81 13.71 -0.69 -0.56
CA ILE A 81 13.27 0.50 0.17
C ILE A 81 11.73 0.57 0.16
N GLU A 82 11.13 0.74 1.33
CA GLU A 82 9.70 0.91 1.50
C GLU A 82 9.32 2.40 1.57
N GLU A 83 10.14 3.20 2.30
CA GLU A 83 9.81 4.62 2.52
C GLU A 83 11.06 5.49 2.64
N ILE A 84 10.96 6.72 2.12
CA ILE A 84 11.97 7.78 2.26
C ILE A 84 11.30 8.94 2.98
N ASN A 85 11.75 9.26 4.19
CA ASN A 85 11.25 10.36 5.00
C ASN A 85 12.28 11.48 5.06
N ILE A 86 11.95 12.61 4.43
CA ILE A 86 12.72 13.86 4.48
C ILE A 86 12.10 14.71 5.59
N ASN A 87 12.75 14.76 6.76
CA ASN A 87 12.30 15.58 7.89
C ASN A 87 12.84 17.02 7.80
N GLY A 88 13.73 17.26 6.87
CA GLY A 88 14.39 18.52 6.58
C GLY A 88 15.53 18.31 5.60
N TRP A 89 16.17 19.39 5.16
CA TRP A 89 17.21 19.34 4.15
C TRP A 89 18.43 18.49 4.54
N ASP A 90 18.73 18.38 5.83
CA ASP A 90 19.87 17.67 6.43
C ASP A 90 19.46 16.39 7.19
N ASP A 91 18.19 16.07 7.22
CA ASP A 91 17.65 14.91 7.96
C ASP A 91 16.76 14.03 7.06
N VAL A 92 17.33 12.98 6.52
CA VAL A 92 16.63 12.00 5.67
C VAL A 92 16.77 10.62 6.27
N ALA A 93 15.62 9.96 6.47
CA ALA A 93 15.52 8.60 6.97
C ALA A 93 14.99 7.65 5.88
N ILE A 94 15.60 6.50 5.74
CA ILE A 94 15.23 5.45 4.78
C ILE A 94 14.71 4.25 5.56
N THR A 95 13.48 3.84 5.28
CA THR A 95 12.89 2.61 5.80
C THR A 95 13.02 1.52 4.75
N TYR A 96 13.63 0.41 5.13
CA TYR A 96 13.84 -0.75 4.26
C TYR A 96 12.70 -1.76 4.41
N THR A 97 12.56 -2.64 3.42
CA THR A 97 11.51 -3.69 3.39
C THR A 97 11.63 -4.72 4.51
N ASP A 98 12.80 -4.85 5.15
CA ASP A 98 13.01 -5.64 6.37
C ASP A 98 12.54 -4.94 7.65
N GLY A 99 12.03 -3.72 7.53
CA GLY A 99 11.58 -2.88 8.64
C GLY A 99 12.70 -2.09 9.33
N SER A 100 13.95 -2.21 8.92
CA SER A 100 15.05 -1.41 9.45
C SER A 100 14.96 0.04 8.97
N ILE A 101 15.33 0.98 9.86
CA ILE A 101 15.36 2.42 9.55
C ILE A 101 16.80 2.89 9.68
N LYS A 102 17.32 3.57 8.66
CA LYS A 102 18.66 4.16 8.65
C LYS A 102 18.61 5.59 8.19
N LYS A 103 19.44 6.45 8.77
CA LYS A 103 19.68 7.79 8.22
C LYS A 103 20.46 7.66 6.92
N ALA A 104 20.11 8.49 5.94
CA ALA A 104 20.90 8.60 4.72
C ALA A 104 22.24 9.29 5.01
N ASP A 105 23.31 8.81 4.39
CA ASP A 105 24.62 9.43 4.48
C ASP A 105 24.68 10.75 3.70
N ASP A 106 23.86 10.88 2.64
CA ASP A 106 23.74 12.09 1.83
C ASP A 106 22.53 12.91 2.26
N HIS A 107 22.63 14.22 2.08
CA HIS A 107 21.57 15.19 2.35
C HIS A 107 21.58 16.32 1.30
N PHE A 108 20.60 17.18 1.31
CA PHE A 108 20.59 18.38 0.47
C PHE A 108 21.62 19.41 0.95
N TYR A 109 21.97 20.35 0.12
CA TYR A 109 22.99 21.36 0.44
C TYR A 109 22.44 22.53 1.26
N SER A 110 21.14 22.78 1.20
CA SER A 110 20.45 23.85 1.92
C SER A 110 18.94 23.63 1.95
N PRO A 111 18.19 24.37 2.80
CA PRO A 111 16.72 24.37 2.78
C PRO A 111 16.14 24.69 1.38
N CYS A 112 16.66 25.72 0.71
CA CYS A 112 16.22 26.09 -0.64
C CYS A 112 16.47 24.99 -1.67
N HIS A 113 17.66 24.35 -1.61
CA HIS A 113 18.00 23.25 -2.49
C HIS A 113 17.04 22.06 -2.32
N ALA A 114 16.68 21.70 -1.08
CA ALA A 114 15.69 20.64 -0.81
C ALA A 114 14.33 20.98 -1.43
N VAL A 115 13.88 22.23 -1.26
CA VAL A 115 12.62 22.70 -1.86
C VAL A 115 12.65 22.60 -3.38
N ASP A 116 13.75 22.99 -4.03
CA ASP A 116 13.86 22.99 -5.50
C ASP A 116 13.89 21.57 -6.08
N ILE A 117 14.61 20.66 -5.44
CA ILE A 117 14.63 19.25 -5.86
C ILE A 117 13.25 18.60 -5.70
N VAL A 118 12.57 18.83 -4.58
CA VAL A 118 11.23 18.29 -4.35
C VAL A 118 10.19 18.91 -5.30
N LYS A 119 10.25 20.22 -5.56
CA LYS A 119 9.42 20.87 -6.58
C LYS A 119 9.60 20.21 -7.95
N ARG A 120 10.84 19.93 -8.35
CA ARG A 120 11.14 19.24 -9.60
C ARG A 120 10.54 17.85 -9.64
N LEU A 121 10.64 17.10 -8.54
CA LEU A 121 10.07 15.77 -8.39
C LEU A 121 8.54 15.80 -8.56
N LEU A 122 7.86 16.72 -7.89
CA LEU A 122 6.41 16.91 -7.96
C LEU A 122 5.96 17.36 -9.35
N HIS A 123 6.67 18.31 -9.96
CA HIS A 123 6.33 18.84 -11.29
C HIS A 123 6.32 17.78 -12.39
N HIS A 124 7.17 16.74 -12.30
CA HIS A 124 7.14 15.63 -13.25
C HIS A 124 5.84 14.80 -13.20
N SER A 125 5.05 14.98 -12.17
CA SER A 125 3.74 14.33 -11.99
C SER A 125 2.58 15.34 -12.01
N ASN A 126 2.81 16.54 -12.57
CA ASN A 126 1.85 17.66 -12.65
C ASN A 126 1.35 18.11 -11.26
N MET A 127 2.14 17.92 -10.21
CA MET A 127 1.84 18.40 -8.87
C MET A 127 2.58 19.72 -8.61
N ILE A 128 1.97 20.59 -7.83
CA ILE A 128 2.51 21.91 -7.48
C ILE A 128 2.67 21.99 -5.96
N ILE A 129 3.75 22.62 -5.53
CA ILE A 129 3.96 23.05 -4.15
C ILE A 129 4.58 24.45 -4.16
N ASP A 130 3.87 25.39 -3.58
CA ASP A 130 4.28 26.82 -3.51
C ASP A 130 3.74 27.46 -2.22
N ASN A 131 3.76 28.78 -2.13
CA ASN A 131 3.29 29.49 -0.95
C ASN A 131 1.75 29.54 -0.85
N ALA A 132 1.07 29.42 -1.98
CA ALA A 132 -0.40 29.35 -2.01
C ALA A 132 -0.89 27.91 -1.74
N THR A 133 -0.11 26.92 -2.16
CA THR A 133 -0.38 25.47 -1.98
C THR A 133 0.80 24.84 -1.23
N PRO A 134 0.93 25.07 0.09
CA PRO A 134 2.10 24.62 0.86
C PRO A 134 2.08 23.11 1.19
N MET A 135 1.02 22.39 0.84
CA MET A 135 0.88 20.95 0.95
C MET A 135 0.58 20.36 -0.42
N SER A 136 1.30 19.31 -0.79
CA SER A 136 1.06 18.55 -2.02
C SER A 136 1.02 17.07 -1.71
N GLN A 137 -0.01 16.39 -2.23
CA GLN A 137 -0.19 14.94 -2.10
C GLN A 137 -0.50 14.34 -3.45
N GLY A 138 0.09 13.19 -3.75
CA GLY A 138 -0.18 12.55 -5.02
C GLY A 138 0.74 11.37 -5.31
N HIS A 139 0.98 11.13 -6.59
CA HIS A 139 1.64 9.93 -7.06
C HIS A 139 2.71 10.28 -8.08
N LEU A 140 3.90 9.71 -7.85
CA LEU A 140 5.02 9.77 -8.78
C LEU A 140 4.98 8.55 -9.72
N PRO A 141 5.66 8.61 -10.89
CA PRO A 141 5.87 7.43 -11.72
C PRO A 141 6.50 6.27 -10.93
N GLY A 142 6.23 5.03 -11.34
CA GLY A 142 6.77 3.85 -10.67
C GLY A 142 6.01 3.45 -9.40
N ASN A 143 4.70 3.77 -9.35
CA ASN A 143 3.83 3.34 -8.24
C ASN A 143 4.27 3.88 -6.88
N THR A 144 4.67 5.15 -6.84
CA THR A 144 5.21 5.82 -5.65
C THR A 144 4.24 6.89 -5.16
N ARG A 145 3.88 6.86 -3.88
CA ARG A 145 3.07 7.90 -3.23
C ARG A 145 3.98 8.94 -2.61
N ILE A 146 3.60 10.22 -2.71
CA ILE A 146 4.32 11.33 -2.09
C ILE A 146 3.36 12.25 -1.35
N THR A 147 3.80 12.70 -0.17
CA THR A 147 3.19 13.82 0.56
C THR A 147 4.31 14.79 0.92
N ALA A 148 4.17 16.05 0.54
CA ALA A 148 5.16 17.09 0.78
C ALA A 148 4.52 18.29 1.48
N LEU A 149 5.23 18.84 2.46
CA LEU A 149 4.85 20.00 3.25
C LEU A 149 5.99 21.02 3.23
N LYS A 150 5.69 22.29 2.95
CA LYS A 150 6.65 23.40 3.02
C LYS A 150 6.13 24.56 3.89
N GLU A 151 6.90 25.61 4.02
CA GLU A 151 6.46 26.85 4.68
C GLU A 151 5.09 27.33 4.12
N PRO A 152 4.14 27.72 5.00
CA PRO A 152 4.26 27.96 6.46
C PRO A 152 3.98 26.75 7.33
N LEU A 153 3.84 25.53 6.78
CA LEU A 153 3.53 24.31 7.54
C LEU A 153 4.77 23.65 8.17
N VAL A 154 5.97 24.04 7.70
CA VAL A 154 7.28 23.56 8.15
C VAL A 154 8.16 24.78 8.40
N ASP A 155 9.04 24.68 9.39
CA ASP A 155 9.99 25.76 9.72
C ASP A 155 10.88 26.10 8.50
N PRO A 156 11.11 27.39 8.21
CA PRO A 156 11.88 27.82 7.03
C PRO A 156 13.30 27.26 6.97
N ASP A 157 13.95 27.10 8.12
CA ASP A 157 15.30 26.53 8.25
C ASP A 157 15.36 25.02 8.01
N ARG A 158 14.23 24.31 8.06
CA ARG A 158 14.10 22.90 7.62
C ARG A 158 13.83 22.78 6.11
N GLY A 159 13.26 23.81 5.49
CA GLY A 159 12.96 23.91 4.07
C GLY A 159 11.69 23.16 3.67
N ILE A 160 11.70 21.84 3.70
CA ILE A 160 10.60 20.99 3.28
C ILE A 160 10.61 19.67 4.05
N SER A 161 9.42 19.14 4.36
CA SER A 161 9.25 17.79 4.90
C SER A 161 8.47 16.95 3.91
N VAL A 162 8.94 15.72 3.64
CA VAL A 162 8.36 14.85 2.61
C VAL A 162 8.35 13.40 3.08
N SER A 163 7.24 12.70 2.87
CA SER A 163 7.17 11.26 2.93
C SER A 163 6.97 10.72 1.51
N ILE A 164 7.88 9.84 1.08
CA ILE A 164 7.83 9.15 -0.22
C ILE A 164 7.72 7.67 0.06
N ARG A 165 6.58 7.06 -0.28
CA ARG A 165 6.36 5.63 -0.12
C ARG A 165 6.45 4.92 -1.46
N LEU A 166 7.46 4.04 -1.57
CA LEU A 166 7.67 3.21 -2.76
C LEU A 166 6.81 1.95 -2.61
N LEU A 167 5.75 1.89 -3.41
CA LEU A 167 4.82 0.77 -3.39
C LEU A 167 5.32 -0.28 -4.37
N HIS A 168 5.95 -1.30 -3.82
CA HIS A 168 6.32 -2.48 -4.60
C HIS A 168 5.14 -3.44 -4.61
N PRO A 169 4.56 -3.76 -5.79
CA PRO A 169 3.52 -4.77 -5.88
C PRO A 169 3.99 -6.04 -5.19
N SER A 170 3.28 -6.44 -4.16
CA SER A 170 3.68 -7.57 -3.34
C SER A 170 3.79 -8.82 -4.20
N LYS A 171 4.96 -9.45 -4.24
CA LYS A 171 5.18 -10.77 -4.84
C LYS A 171 4.83 -11.91 -3.87
N VAL A 172 4.36 -11.56 -2.68
CA VAL A 172 3.98 -12.52 -1.65
C VAL A 172 2.74 -13.27 -2.13
N ASN A 173 2.89 -14.56 -2.35
CA ASN A 173 1.80 -15.48 -2.68
C ASN A 173 1.34 -16.24 -1.43
N ARG A 174 0.26 -17.04 -1.55
CA ARG A 174 -0.29 -17.82 -0.44
C ARG A 174 0.75 -18.73 0.25
N LYS A 175 1.66 -19.35 -0.50
CA LYS A 175 2.71 -20.22 0.07
C LYS A 175 3.67 -19.40 0.93
N GLN A 176 4.06 -18.21 0.46
CA GLN A 176 4.96 -17.34 1.19
C GLN A 176 4.32 -16.82 2.49
N VAL A 177 3.02 -16.54 2.50
CA VAL A 177 2.27 -16.17 3.72
C VAL A 177 2.37 -17.27 4.78
N VAL A 178 2.23 -18.54 4.38
CA VAL A 178 2.34 -19.69 5.28
C VAL A 178 3.79 -19.89 5.73
N ILE A 179 4.76 -19.85 4.83
CA ILE A 179 6.20 -20.00 5.15
C ILE A 179 6.65 -18.91 6.13
N ASN A 180 6.20 -17.68 5.96
CA ASN A 180 6.50 -16.56 6.86
C ASN A 180 5.77 -16.70 8.22
N GLY A 181 4.90 -17.70 8.38
CA GLY A 181 4.13 -17.91 9.60
C GLY A 181 3.09 -16.82 9.88
N ASN A 182 2.61 -16.12 8.85
CA ASN A 182 1.57 -15.10 9.03
C ASN A 182 0.20 -15.74 9.27
N ALA A 183 -0.04 -16.92 8.69
CA ALA A 183 -1.25 -17.73 8.80
C ALA A 183 -0.94 -19.21 8.57
N THR A 184 -1.84 -20.10 8.95
CA THR A 184 -1.77 -21.53 8.58
C THR A 184 -2.34 -21.74 7.18
N GLU A 185 -1.99 -22.86 6.55
CA GLU A 185 -2.57 -23.25 5.27
C GLU A 185 -4.11 -23.40 5.35
N LYS A 186 -4.61 -23.96 6.47
CA LYS A 186 -6.04 -24.10 6.74
C LYS A 186 -6.78 -22.75 6.76
N MET A 187 -6.19 -21.72 7.37
CA MET A 187 -6.75 -20.36 7.38
C MET A 187 -6.80 -19.76 5.97
N ILE A 188 -5.73 -19.91 5.20
CA ILE A 188 -5.67 -19.43 3.82
C ILE A 188 -6.69 -20.18 2.94
N ASP A 189 -6.81 -21.50 3.09
CA ASP A 189 -7.79 -22.29 2.36
C ASP A 189 -9.23 -21.87 2.70
N PHE A 190 -9.52 -21.55 3.96
CA PHE A 190 -10.81 -21.02 4.40
C PHE A 190 -11.14 -19.70 3.69
N LEU A 191 -10.22 -18.74 3.68
CA LEU A 191 -10.42 -17.45 3.04
C LEU A 191 -10.53 -17.57 1.51
N CYS A 192 -9.74 -18.45 0.89
CA CYS A 192 -9.86 -18.76 -0.54
C CYS A 192 -11.21 -19.41 -0.87
N MET A 193 -11.74 -20.27 0.02
CA MET A 193 -13.09 -20.82 -0.10
C MET A 193 -14.15 -19.70 -0.04
N CYS A 194 -14.03 -18.78 0.92
CA CYS A 194 -14.90 -17.60 1.03
C CYS A 194 -14.93 -16.80 -0.28
N LEU A 195 -13.76 -16.46 -0.85
CA LEU A 195 -13.63 -15.74 -2.12
C LEU A 195 -14.31 -16.47 -3.27
N ARG A 196 -14.07 -17.78 -3.36
CA ARG A 196 -14.56 -18.59 -4.48
C ARG A 196 -16.07 -18.76 -4.47
N TYR A 197 -16.68 -18.82 -3.28
CA TYR A 197 -18.08 -19.17 -3.08
C TYR A 197 -18.92 -18.04 -2.48
N GLY A 198 -18.59 -16.80 -2.81
CA GLY A 198 -19.48 -15.67 -2.62
C GLY A 198 -19.59 -15.13 -1.19
N VAL A 199 -18.61 -15.39 -0.32
CA VAL A 199 -18.58 -14.84 1.04
C VAL A 199 -17.65 -13.63 1.09
N SER A 200 -18.24 -12.46 1.30
CA SER A 200 -17.50 -11.20 1.45
C SER A 200 -16.78 -11.14 2.79
N PHE A 201 -15.62 -10.47 2.84
CA PHE A 201 -14.88 -10.23 4.07
C PHE A 201 -14.05 -8.96 4.02
N VAL A 202 -13.65 -8.48 5.18
CA VAL A 202 -12.69 -7.38 5.32
C VAL A 202 -11.45 -7.83 6.08
N VAL A 203 -10.29 -7.32 5.65
CA VAL A 203 -9.03 -7.47 6.38
C VAL A 203 -8.80 -6.21 7.20
N ALA A 204 -8.90 -6.33 8.52
CA ALA A 204 -8.75 -5.27 9.48
C ALA A 204 -7.33 -5.24 10.06
N GLY A 205 -6.85 -4.08 10.49
CA GLY A 205 -5.57 -3.94 11.16
C GLY A 205 -5.02 -2.52 11.08
N ALA A 206 -3.94 -2.25 11.81
CA ALA A 206 -3.25 -0.96 11.79
C ALA A 206 -2.52 -0.70 10.46
N THR A 207 -1.96 0.48 10.29
CA THR A 207 -1.04 0.79 9.17
C THR A 207 0.15 -0.16 9.20
N SER A 208 0.60 -0.60 8.03
CA SER A 208 1.76 -1.52 7.85
C SER A 208 1.58 -2.92 8.48
N SER A 209 0.37 -3.32 8.88
CA SER A 209 0.10 -4.67 9.42
C SER A 209 0.18 -5.78 8.37
N GLY A 210 0.09 -5.45 7.05
CA GLY A 210 0.18 -6.42 5.97
C GLY A 210 -1.12 -6.65 5.19
N LYS A 211 -2.20 -5.94 5.51
CA LYS A 211 -3.56 -6.12 4.97
C LYS A 211 -3.61 -6.25 3.44
N THR A 212 -3.03 -5.29 2.73
CA THR A 212 -3.02 -5.29 1.25
C THR A 212 -2.18 -6.44 0.70
N THR A 213 -1.08 -6.80 1.37
CA THR A 213 -0.24 -7.96 1.02
C THR A 213 -1.01 -9.26 1.17
N MET A 214 -1.72 -9.43 2.29
CA MET A 214 -2.58 -10.58 2.55
C MET A 214 -3.70 -10.68 1.51
N LEU A 215 -4.38 -9.57 1.25
CA LEU A 215 -5.44 -9.52 0.25
C LEU A 215 -4.92 -9.87 -1.15
N ASN A 216 -3.74 -9.35 -1.54
CA ASN A 216 -3.11 -9.69 -2.82
C ASN A 216 -2.76 -11.20 -2.91
N ALA A 217 -2.24 -11.79 -1.83
CA ALA A 217 -1.91 -13.20 -1.78
C ALA A 217 -3.15 -14.10 -1.93
N LEU A 218 -4.27 -13.73 -1.30
CA LEU A 218 -5.55 -14.43 -1.41
C LEU A 218 -6.13 -14.31 -2.83
N LEU A 219 -6.19 -13.09 -3.37
CA LEU A 219 -6.74 -12.81 -4.69
C LEU A 219 -5.91 -13.45 -5.82
N SER A 220 -4.59 -13.57 -5.66
CA SER A 220 -3.73 -14.27 -6.62
C SER A 220 -4.05 -15.77 -6.75
N SER A 221 -4.80 -16.34 -5.81
CA SER A 221 -5.23 -17.75 -5.79
C SER A 221 -6.62 -17.96 -6.42
N VAL A 222 -7.30 -16.89 -6.80
CA VAL A 222 -8.60 -16.96 -7.46
C VAL A 222 -8.45 -17.61 -8.85
N PRO A 223 -9.35 -18.52 -9.25
CA PRO A 223 -9.31 -19.16 -10.56
C PRO A 223 -9.37 -18.16 -11.72
N ASP A 224 -8.67 -18.46 -12.83
CA ASP A 224 -8.53 -17.56 -13.99
C ASP A 224 -9.86 -17.21 -14.67
N ASN A 225 -10.87 -18.06 -14.55
CA ASN A 225 -12.20 -17.85 -15.10
C ASN A 225 -13.08 -16.91 -14.27
N LYS A 226 -12.62 -16.49 -13.09
CA LYS A 226 -13.31 -15.52 -12.24
C LYS A 226 -12.89 -14.10 -12.59
N ARG A 227 -13.86 -13.22 -12.77
CA ARG A 227 -13.59 -11.80 -13.05
C ARG A 227 -13.43 -11.00 -11.78
N ILE A 228 -12.24 -10.40 -11.62
CA ILE A 228 -11.90 -9.54 -10.49
C ILE A 228 -11.91 -8.08 -10.96
N PHE A 229 -12.58 -7.20 -10.22
CA PHE A 229 -12.56 -5.77 -10.45
C PHE A 229 -11.97 -5.08 -9.22
N THR A 230 -10.79 -4.45 -9.36
CA THR A 230 -10.13 -3.76 -8.25
C THR A 230 -10.31 -2.25 -8.35
N ILE A 231 -10.52 -1.63 -7.20
CA ILE A 231 -10.73 -0.20 -7.01
C ILE A 231 -9.72 0.27 -5.96
N GLU A 232 -8.76 1.10 -6.37
CA GLU A 232 -7.70 1.58 -5.48
C GLU A 232 -7.61 3.11 -5.55
N SER A 233 -7.14 3.73 -4.49
CA SER A 233 -7.00 5.18 -4.40
C SER A 233 -5.60 5.61 -4.81
N GLY A 234 -5.50 6.16 -6.01
CA GLY A 234 -4.33 6.89 -6.49
C GLY A 234 -3.12 6.04 -6.90
N THR A 235 -2.77 4.98 -6.17
CA THR A 235 -1.68 4.05 -6.54
C THR A 235 -2.17 2.62 -6.54
N ARG A 236 -1.58 1.82 -7.45
CA ARG A 236 -1.87 0.40 -7.54
C ARG A 236 -0.97 -0.38 -6.57
N GLU A 237 -1.57 -0.94 -5.54
CA GLU A 237 -0.90 -1.84 -4.58
C GLU A 237 -1.15 -3.32 -4.94
N LEU A 238 -2.27 -3.63 -5.58
CA LEU A 238 -2.61 -4.98 -6.01
C LEU A 238 -1.99 -5.30 -7.38
N SER A 239 -1.33 -6.45 -7.49
CA SER A 239 -0.71 -6.94 -8.71
C SER A 239 -1.23 -8.34 -9.03
N LEU A 240 -2.39 -8.38 -9.68
CA LEU A 240 -3.13 -9.64 -9.89
C LEU A 240 -3.03 -10.19 -11.31
N ILE A 241 -2.51 -9.42 -12.28
CA ILE A 241 -2.40 -9.88 -13.67
C ILE A 241 -1.36 -10.99 -13.75
N ARG A 242 -1.76 -12.14 -14.27
CA ARG A 242 -0.89 -13.30 -14.52
C ARG A 242 -0.58 -13.43 -15.99
N ILE A 243 0.71 -13.55 -16.29
CA ILE A 243 1.20 -13.69 -17.67
C ILE A 243 1.90 -15.04 -17.77
N ILE A 244 1.45 -15.88 -18.71
CA ILE A 244 2.08 -17.16 -19.08
C ILE A 244 2.36 -17.11 -20.58
N ASP A 245 3.60 -17.37 -20.96
CA ASP A 245 4.05 -17.34 -22.37
C ASP A 245 3.70 -16.03 -23.09
N GLY A 246 3.84 -14.91 -22.37
CA GLY A 246 3.58 -13.57 -22.91
C GLY A 246 2.09 -13.20 -23.04
N LYS A 247 1.16 -14.06 -22.58
CA LYS A 247 -0.28 -13.82 -22.64
C LYS A 247 -0.89 -13.68 -21.24
N ILE A 248 -1.82 -12.73 -21.09
CA ILE A 248 -2.63 -12.62 -19.88
C ILE A 248 -3.60 -13.79 -19.84
N VAL A 249 -3.59 -14.55 -18.74
CA VAL A 249 -4.37 -15.77 -18.58
C VAL A 249 -5.60 -15.61 -17.66
N ASN A 250 -5.62 -14.58 -16.82
CA ASN A 250 -6.72 -14.32 -15.88
C ASN A 250 -7.54 -13.07 -16.25
N ASN A 251 -8.71 -12.92 -15.66
CA ASN A 251 -9.66 -11.86 -15.98
C ASN A 251 -9.69 -10.81 -14.85
N VAL A 252 -8.87 -9.78 -14.96
CA VAL A 252 -8.72 -8.73 -13.95
C VAL A 252 -8.83 -7.34 -14.58
N VAL A 253 -9.69 -6.51 -14.00
CA VAL A 253 -9.79 -5.07 -14.29
C VAL A 253 -9.24 -4.30 -13.11
N HIS A 254 -8.18 -3.55 -13.31
CA HIS A 254 -7.62 -2.65 -12.29
C HIS A 254 -8.09 -1.22 -12.56
N THR A 255 -8.66 -0.57 -11.56
CA THR A 255 -9.06 0.83 -11.62
C THR A 255 -8.45 1.64 -10.48
N LEU A 256 -8.27 2.95 -10.73
CA LEU A 256 -7.78 3.91 -9.76
C LEU A 256 -8.77 5.08 -9.70
N SER A 257 -9.09 5.55 -8.48
CA SER A 257 -9.78 6.83 -8.33
C SER A 257 -8.91 7.96 -8.86
N ARG A 258 -9.54 8.99 -9.36
CA ARG A 258 -8.87 10.18 -9.91
C ARG A 258 -9.37 11.41 -9.20
N PRO A 259 -8.66 11.89 -8.16
CA PRO A 259 -8.96 13.19 -7.57
C PRO A 259 -8.70 14.30 -8.59
N SER A 260 -9.52 15.33 -8.57
CA SER A 260 -9.43 16.50 -9.43
C SER A 260 -9.65 17.76 -8.60
N ASP A 261 -9.01 18.88 -8.99
CA ASP A 261 -9.27 20.20 -8.39
C ASP A 261 -10.68 20.74 -8.73
N ASN A 262 -11.38 20.08 -9.63
CA ASN A 262 -12.76 20.35 -9.97
C ASN A 262 -13.61 19.11 -9.72
N ASP A 263 -14.53 19.20 -8.75
CA ASP A 263 -15.42 18.10 -8.33
C ASP A 263 -16.18 17.45 -9.49
N THR A 264 -16.42 18.18 -10.59
CA THR A 264 -17.09 17.67 -11.79
C THR A 264 -16.28 16.57 -12.51
N TYR A 265 -14.96 16.58 -12.35
CA TYR A 265 -14.04 15.62 -13.01
C TYR A 265 -13.44 14.63 -12.01
N ASP A 266 -13.83 14.73 -10.76
CA ASP A 266 -13.42 13.78 -9.74
C ASP A 266 -14.09 12.42 -9.99
N ILE A 267 -13.30 11.35 -9.92
CA ILE A 267 -13.78 9.97 -9.99
C ILE A 267 -13.41 9.31 -8.66
N THR A 268 -14.39 9.16 -7.82
CA THR A 268 -14.23 8.62 -6.47
C THR A 268 -14.16 7.09 -6.47
N GLN A 269 -13.75 6.49 -5.34
CA GLN A 269 -13.88 5.04 -5.16
C GLN A 269 -15.35 4.61 -5.19
N GLU A 270 -16.27 5.42 -4.65
CA GLU A 270 -17.71 5.17 -4.68
C GLU A 270 -18.22 5.02 -6.13
N ASP A 271 -17.86 5.97 -7.02
CA ASP A 271 -18.23 5.91 -8.43
C ASP A 271 -17.74 4.63 -9.10
N LEU A 272 -16.52 4.21 -8.76
CA LEU A 272 -15.93 2.99 -9.31
C LEU A 272 -16.60 1.72 -8.77
N VAL A 273 -17.06 1.70 -7.50
CA VAL A 273 -17.88 0.60 -6.98
C VAL A 273 -19.18 0.50 -7.77
N VAL A 274 -19.90 1.60 -7.94
CA VAL A 274 -21.15 1.63 -8.72
C VAL A 274 -20.91 1.21 -10.18
N ALA A 275 -19.84 1.70 -10.80
CA ALA A 275 -19.46 1.32 -12.15
C ALA A 275 -19.15 -0.18 -12.27
N SER A 276 -18.44 -0.76 -11.27
CA SER A 276 -18.01 -2.15 -11.26
C SER A 276 -19.18 -3.12 -11.46
N LEU A 277 -20.34 -2.83 -10.88
CA LEU A 277 -21.55 -3.67 -10.98
C LEU A 277 -22.04 -3.86 -12.43
N ARG A 278 -21.65 -2.98 -13.35
CA ARG A 278 -21.96 -3.10 -14.78
C ARG A 278 -20.90 -3.86 -15.58
N PHE A 279 -19.79 -4.24 -14.93
CA PHE A 279 -18.73 -5.04 -15.53
C PHE A 279 -18.90 -6.54 -15.30
N ASN A 280 -19.99 -6.95 -14.64
CA ASN A 280 -20.29 -8.34 -14.30
C ASN A 280 -19.11 -9.03 -13.57
N PRO A 281 -18.61 -8.48 -12.47
CA PRO A 281 -17.51 -9.07 -11.72
C PRO A 281 -17.99 -10.23 -10.85
N ASP A 282 -17.17 -11.27 -10.72
CA ASP A 282 -17.34 -12.27 -9.67
C ASP A 282 -16.90 -11.74 -8.31
N ILE A 283 -15.86 -10.89 -8.29
CA ILE A 283 -15.29 -10.32 -7.08
C ILE A 283 -15.01 -8.83 -7.30
N VAL A 284 -15.55 -7.98 -6.43
CA VAL A 284 -15.23 -6.56 -6.34
C VAL A 284 -14.24 -6.36 -5.19
N VAL A 285 -13.12 -5.72 -5.47
CA VAL A 285 -12.07 -5.45 -4.49
C VAL A 285 -11.98 -3.95 -4.27
N VAL A 286 -12.37 -3.48 -3.09
CA VAL A 286 -12.10 -2.12 -2.67
C VAL A 286 -10.79 -2.14 -1.88
N GLY A 287 -9.71 -1.58 -2.43
CA GLY A 287 -8.37 -1.69 -1.86
C GLY A 287 -8.31 -1.28 -0.40
N GLU A 288 -8.99 -0.18 -0.05
CA GLU A 288 -9.18 0.27 1.33
C GLU A 288 -10.49 1.03 1.46
N ILE A 289 -11.30 0.70 2.48
CA ILE A 289 -12.49 1.46 2.85
C ILE A 289 -12.15 2.45 3.96
N ARG A 290 -12.31 3.75 3.69
CA ARG A 290 -11.99 4.83 4.64
C ARG A 290 -12.95 6.01 4.61
N ASP A 291 -13.87 6.07 3.64
CA ASP A 291 -14.84 7.14 3.47
C ASP A 291 -16.20 6.63 2.96
N ALA A 292 -16.92 7.45 2.19
CA ALA A 292 -18.28 7.22 1.71
C ALA A 292 -18.44 5.95 0.84
N GLU A 293 -17.38 5.46 0.19
CA GLU A 293 -17.37 4.19 -0.56
C GLU A 293 -17.80 2.99 0.28
N ALA A 294 -17.74 3.10 1.62
CA ALA A 294 -18.24 2.08 2.54
C ALA A 294 -19.70 1.70 2.27
N TYR A 295 -20.55 2.71 2.03
CA TYR A 295 -21.97 2.47 1.76
C TYR A 295 -22.15 1.65 0.47
N SER A 296 -21.53 2.05 -0.62
CA SER A 296 -21.64 1.35 -1.91
C SER A 296 -21.03 -0.06 -1.88
N ALA A 297 -19.96 -0.26 -1.09
CA ALA A 297 -19.38 -1.59 -0.87
C ALA A 297 -20.32 -2.52 -0.08
N VAL A 298 -20.97 -1.99 0.97
CA VAL A 298 -22.00 -2.73 1.75
C VAL A 298 -23.18 -3.09 0.86
N GLU A 299 -23.75 -2.15 0.12
CA GLU A 299 -24.86 -2.37 -0.80
C GLU A 299 -24.51 -3.42 -1.89
N ALA A 300 -23.32 -3.31 -2.49
CA ALA A 300 -22.86 -4.29 -3.49
C ALA A 300 -22.81 -5.71 -2.91
N SER A 301 -22.32 -5.87 -1.67
CA SER A 301 -22.30 -7.16 -0.98
C SER A 301 -23.69 -7.68 -0.65
N LEU A 302 -24.58 -6.83 -0.15
CA LEU A 302 -25.97 -7.21 0.20
C LEU A 302 -26.80 -7.56 -1.05
N THR A 303 -26.43 -7.01 -2.21
CA THR A 303 -27.10 -7.33 -3.50
C THR A 303 -26.50 -8.54 -4.23
N GLY A 304 -25.59 -9.27 -3.58
CA GLY A 304 -25.12 -10.59 -4.04
C GLY A 304 -23.74 -10.62 -4.70
N HIS A 305 -23.02 -9.49 -4.74
CA HIS A 305 -21.63 -9.48 -5.20
C HIS A 305 -20.67 -9.91 -4.09
N THR A 306 -19.62 -10.65 -4.43
CA THR A 306 -18.53 -10.89 -3.48
C THR A 306 -17.68 -9.63 -3.38
N VAL A 307 -17.68 -8.98 -2.23
CA VAL A 307 -16.88 -7.79 -1.98
C VAL A 307 -15.80 -8.10 -0.95
N VAL A 308 -14.56 -7.71 -1.24
CA VAL A 308 -13.46 -7.81 -0.28
C VAL A 308 -12.71 -6.49 -0.20
N SER A 309 -12.26 -6.16 1.00
CA SER A 309 -11.58 -4.88 1.25
C SER A 309 -10.60 -4.96 2.40
N THR A 310 -9.83 -3.88 2.58
CA THR A 310 -9.10 -3.62 3.82
C THR A 310 -9.72 -2.45 4.57
N ILE A 311 -9.58 -2.44 5.91
CA ILE A 311 -10.07 -1.38 6.78
C ILE A 311 -9.12 -1.18 7.98
N HIS A 312 -8.99 0.06 8.42
CA HIS A 312 -8.28 0.35 9.67
C HIS A 312 -9.21 0.14 10.87
N ALA A 313 -8.97 -0.95 11.61
CA ALA A 313 -9.67 -1.26 12.86
C ALA A 313 -8.77 -2.10 13.78
N SER A 314 -9.09 -2.13 15.07
CA SER A 314 -8.31 -2.82 16.11
C SER A 314 -8.84 -4.21 16.47
N ALA A 315 -10.01 -4.60 15.97
CA ALA A 315 -10.66 -5.89 16.22
C ALA A 315 -11.80 -6.09 15.22
N ALA A 316 -12.41 -7.27 15.22
CA ALA A 316 -13.51 -7.64 14.31
C ALA A 316 -14.76 -6.79 14.53
N ASP A 317 -15.19 -6.59 15.76
CA ASP A 317 -16.33 -5.74 16.12
C ASP A 317 -16.09 -4.26 15.82
N ALA A 318 -14.84 -3.79 16.04
CA ALA A 318 -14.41 -2.45 15.67
C ALA A 318 -14.45 -2.22 14.15
N ALA A 319 -14.19 -3.25 13.34
CA ALA A 319 -14.29 -3.17 11.89
C ALA A 319 -15.72 -2.88 11.43
N HIS A 320 -16.72 -3.60 11.96
CA HIS A 320 -18.12 -3.35 11.65
C HIS A 320 -18.61 -2.00 12.17
N THR A 321 -18.19 -1.61 13.37
CA THR A 321 -18.47 -0.27 13.92
C THR A 321 -17.90 0.82 13.01
N ARG A 322 -16.66 0.65 12.53
CA ARG A 322 -16.03 1.59 11.61
C ARG A 322 -16.75 1.66 10.27
N LEU A 323 -17.13 0.51 9.68
CA LEU A 323 -17.93 0.46 8.45
C LEU A 323 -19.26 1.20 8.61
N ALA A 324 -19.99 0.96 9.71
CA ALA A 324 -21.26 1.63 9.99
C ALA A 324 -21.12 3.14 10.07
N LEU A 325 -20.09 3.64 10.75
CA LEU A 325 -19.80 5.08 10.84
C LEU A 325 -19.44 5.67 9.48
N LEU A 326 -18.71 4.95 8.64
CA LEU A 326 -18.36 5.40 7.29
C LEU A 326 -19.59 5.44 6.38
N CYS A 327 -20.50 4.45 6.46
CA CYS A 327 -21.77 4.46 5.71
C CYS A 327 -22.61 5.69 6.04
N GLN A 328 -22.62 6.14 7.30
CA GLN A 328 -23.37 7.34 7.72
C GLN A 328 -22.85 8.65 7.11
N LYS A 329 -21.60 8.67 6.61
CA LYS A 329 -21.09 9.83 5.87
C LYS A 329 -21.84 10.06 4.55
N ARG A 330 -22.37 9.00 3.95
CA ARG A 330 -23.13 9.08 2.70
C ARG A 330 -24.59 9.41 2.93
N PHE A 331 -25.21 8.73 3.89
CA PHE A 331 -26.63 8.88 4.21
C PHE A 331 -26.85 8.86 5.74
N PRO A 332 -27.76 9.67 6.27
CA PRO A 332 -28.09 9.70 7.70
C PRO A 332 -28.96 8.49 8.11
N ILE A 333 -28.41 7.28 7.97
CA ILE A 333 -29.06 6.03 8.36
C ILE A 333 -28.89 5.86 9.88
N ASN A 334 -29.87 5.25 10.54
CA ASN A 334 -29.73 4.87 11.94
C ASN A 334 -28.49 3.99 12.14
N PHE A 335 -27.70 4.28 13.17
CA PHE A 335 -26.44 3.59 13.42
C PHE A 335 -26.60 2.07 13.57
N ASN A 336 -27.60 1.61 14.32
CA ASN A 336 -27.84 0.18 14.50
C ASN A 336 -28.21 -0.52 13.19
N THR A 337 -29.01 0.14 12.33
CA THR A 337 -29.33 -0.35 11.00
C THR A 337 -28.07 -0.47 10.13
N SER A 338 -27.25 0.59 10.10
CA SER A 338 -25.99 0.61 9.36
C SER A 338 -25.02 -0.46 9.85
N LEU A 339 -24.98 -0.66 11.16
CA LEU A 339 -24.13 -1.66 11.81
C LEU A 339 -24.57 -3.08 11.50
N MET A 340 -25.88 -3.32 11.48
CA MET A 340 -26.46 -4.61 11.06
C MET A 340 -26.15 -4.89 9.59
N GLN A 341 -26.36 -3.92 8.71
CA GLN A 341 -26.06 -4.03 7.28
C GLN A 341 -24.56 -4.32 7.03
N ALA A 342 -23.66 -3.61 7.73
CA ALA A 342 -22.22 -3.84 7.63
C ALA A 342 -21.82 -5.26 8.05
N ALA A 343 -22.41 -5.78 9.15
CA ALA A 343 -22.15 -7.13 9.64
C ALA A 343 -22.72 -8.21 8.69
N GLN A 344 -23.88 -7.99 8.10
CA GLN A 344 -24.45 -8.89 7.09
C GLN A 344 -23.68 -8.89 5.78
N ALA A 345 -23.20 -7.70 5.35
CA ALA A 345 -22.42 -7.54 4.15
C ALA A 345 -21.06 -8.22 4.24
N PHE A 346 -20.39 -8.08 5.39
CA PHE A 346 -19.06 -8.63 5.64
C PHE A 346 -19.09 -9.59 6.84
N PRO A 347 -19.66 -10.79 6.68
CA PRO A 347 -19.82 -11.74 7.79
C PRO A 347 -18.48 -12.23 8.35
N ILE A 348 -17.40 -12.15 7.59
CA ILE A 348 -16.05 -12.54 8.01
C ILE A 348 -15.17 -11.31 8.15
N VAL A 349 -14.47 -11.22 9.27
CA VAL A 349 -13.41 -10.23 9.52
C VAL A 349 -12.12 -10.95 9.81
N VAL A 350 -11.06 -10.56 9.11
CA VAL A 350 -9.69 -11.03 9.32
C VAL A 350 -8.93 -9.93 10.03
N PHE A 351 -8.48 -10.15 11.26
CA PHE A 351 -7.68 -9.15 11.99
C PHE A 351 -6.21 -9.48 11.90
N GLU A 352 -5.45 -8.58 11.28
CA GLU A 352 -4.00 -8.71 11.04
C GLU A 352 -3.21 -7.67 11.83
N HIS A 353 -2.16 -8.10 12.51
CA HIS A 353 -1.32 -7.25 13.33
C HIS A 353 0.17 -7.46 13.04
N LYS A 354 0.94 -6.36 13.12
CA LYS A 354 2.39 -6.38 13.12
C LYS A 354 2.87 -6.39 14.56
N LEU A 355 3.57 -7.45 14.97
CA LEU A 355 4.11 -7.61 16.31
C LEU A 355 5.43 -6.83 16.48
N GLU A 356 5.90 -6.67 17.72
CA GLU A 356 7.12 -5.92 18.05
C GLU A 356 8.41 -6.53 17.46
N ASP A 357 8.41 -7.83 17.19
CA ASP A 357 9.49 -8.53 16.47
C ASP A 357 9.46 -8.30 14.96
N ASN A 358 8.61 -7.39 14.47
CA ASN A 358 8.30 -7.11 13.08
C ASN A 358 7.59 -8.23 12.32
N SER A 359 7.28 -9.36 12.94
CA SER A 359 6.45 -10.38 12.32
C SER A 359 5.01 -9.90 12.15
N ARG A 360 4.34 -10.36 11.10
CA ARG A 360 2.93 -10.08 10.84
C ARG A 360 2.14 -11.36 11.03
N LYS A 361 1.02 -11.28 11.74
CA LYS A 361 0.17 -12.43 12.05
C LYS A 361 -1.29 -12.09 11.79
N ILE A 362 -2.05 -13.03 11.24
CA ILE A 362 -3.50 -13.02 11.41
C ILE A 362 -3.75 -13.36 12.87
N MET A 363 -4.19 -12.38 13.66
CA MET A 363 -4.47 -12.56 15.09
C MET A 363 -5.77 -13.33 15.30
N ASP A 364 -6.79 -13.02 14.49
CA ASP A 364 -8.02 -13.80 14.43
C ASP A 364 -8.73 -13.72 13.07
N ILE A 365 -9.55 -14.74 12.81
CA ILE A 365 -10.57 -14.74 11.76
C ILE A 365 -11.89 -14.98 12.51
N SER A 366 -12.76 -13.97 12.47
CA SER A 366 -14.04 -14.00 13.18
C SER A 366 -15.20 -14.00 12.20
N GLU A 367 -16.21 -14.80 12.49
CA GLU A 367 -17.53 -14.75 11.86
C GLU A 367 -18.48 -13.91 12.72
N CYS A 368 -19.16 -12.94 12.12
CA CYS A 368 -20.28 -12.23 12.75
C CYS A 368 -21.59 -12.84 12.30
N VAL A 369 -22.33 -13.40 13.22
CA VAL A 369 -23.68 -13.92 13.01
C VAL A 369 -24.69 -12.86 13.48
N VAL A 370 -25.56 -12.45 12.57
CA VAL A 370 -26.64 -11.50 12.89
C VAL A 370 -27.94 -12.29 13.06
N SER A 371 -28.51 -12.25 14.26
CA SER A 371 -29.78 -12.90 14.58
C SER A 371 -30.98 -12.10 14.04
N GLY A 372 -32.16 -12.74 14.01
CA GLY A 372 -33.38 -12.11 13.52
C GLY A 372 -33.86 -10.87 14.32
N ASN A 373 -33.41 -10.70 15.58
CA ASN A 373 -33.64 -9.52 16.40
C ASN A 373 -32.57 -8.42 16.23
N GLY A 374 -31.58 -8.62 15.34
CA GLY A 374 -30.49 -7.68 15.06
C GLY A 374 -29.30 -7.77 16.02
N GLU A 375 -29.29 -8.69 16.97
CA GLU A 375 -28.12 -8.98 17.80
C GLU A 375 -27.02 -9.61 17.00
N ARG A 376 -25.77 -9.33 17.38
CA ARG A 376 -24.55 -9.79 16.72
C ARG A 376 -23.77 -10.66 17.67
N GLU A 377 -23.46 -11.85 17.24
CA GLU A 377 -22.55 -12.78 17.90
C GLU A 377 -21.28 -12.92 17.06
N TYR A 378 -20.12 -12.77 17.69
CA TYR A 378 -18.84 -12.98 17.06
C TYR A 378 -18.27 -14.33 17.47
N ARG A 379 -18.04 -15.19 16.47
CA ARG A 379 -17.43 -16.51 16.60
C ARG A 379 -15.99 -16.43 16.12
N THR A 380 -15.05 -16.82 16.97
CA THR A 380 -13.63 -16.85 16.61
C THR A 380 -13.31 -18.18 15.93
N LEU A 381 -13.25 -18.15 14.60
CA LEU A 381 -12.96 -19.36 13.82
C LEU A 381 -11.49 -19.76 13.89
N PHE A 382 -10.59 -18.79 13.89
CA PHE A 382 -9.15 -19.01 14.04
C PHE A 382 -8.56 -17.90 14.90
N ARG A 383 -7.53 -18.24 15.70
CA ARG A 383 -6.83 -17.31 16.59
C ARG A 383 -5.35 -17.64 16.65
N TYR A 384 -4.50 -16.61 16.76
CA TYR A 384 -3.10 -16.73 17.13
C TYR A 384 -2.94 -16.45 18.61
N ASN A 385 -2.47 -17.45 19.38
CA ASN A 385 -2.18 -17.30 20.80
C ASN A 385 -0.68 -17.11 20.99
N ILE A 386 -0.30 -15.97 21.58
CA ILE A 386 1.08 -15.67 21.96
C ILE A 386 1.35 -16.46 23.26
N THR A 387 2.35 -17.34 23.21
CA THR A 387 2.77 -18.16 24.37
C THR A 387 4.05 -17.65 25.02
N LYS A 388 4.86 -16.89 24.25
CA LYS A 388 6.11 -16.31 24.73
C LYS A 388 6.28 -14.91 24.14
N ASN A 389 6.68 -13.96 25.00
CA ASN A 389 7.01 -12.59 24.60
C ASN A 389 8.14 -12.09 25.51
N GLU A 390 9.36 -12.11 25.01
CA GLU A 390 10.57 -11.80 25.75
C GLU A 390 11.50 -10.90 24.94
N ILE A 391 12.41 -10.22 25.64
CA ILE A 391 13.52 -9.50 25.01
C ILE A 391 14.80 -10.30 25.25
N VAL A 392 15.40 -10.80 24.17
CA VAL A 392 16.67 -11.55 24.19
C VAL A 392 17.70 -10.75 23.40
N ASP A 393 18.80 -10.40 24.04
CA ASP A 393 19.89 -9.59 23.43
C ASP A 393 19.37 -8.29 22.76
N GLY A 394 18.41 -7.62 23.42
CA GLY A 394 17.83 -6.37 22.93
C GLY A 394 16.87 -6.51 21.75
N LYS A 395 16.48 -7.75 21.40
CA LYS A 395 15.50 -8.03 20.33
C LYS A 395 14.26 -8.68 20.93
N TYR A 396 13.09 -8.31 20.43
CA TYR A 396 11.84 -8.97 20.76
C TYR A 396 11.81 -10.38 20.14
N VAL A 397 11.42 -11.36 20.94
CA VAL A 397 11.18 -12.74 20.52
C VAL A 397 9.75 -13.10 20.92
N ILE A 398 8.89 -13.25 19.92
CA ILE A 398 7.47 -13.53 20.13
C ILE A 398 7.14 -14.88 19.48
N GLU A 399 6.76 -15.86 20.32
CA GLU A 399 6.35 -17.18 19.88
C GLU A 399 4.88 -17.42 20.19
N GLY A 400 4.23 -18.23 19.39
CA GLY A 400 2.83 -18.58 19.58
C GLY A 400 2.39 -19.65 18.61
N HIS A 401 1.13 -20.01 18.69
CA HIS A 401 0.52 -21.00 17.81
C HIS A 401 -0.86 -20.57 17.38
N PHE A 402 -1.30 -21.09 16.24
CA PHE A 402 -2.65 -20.91 15.74
C PHE A 402 -3.57 -22.02 16.25
N GLU A 403 -4.77 -21.66 16.63
CA GLU A 403 -5.82 -22.59 17.02
C GLU A 403 -7.13 -22.31 16.27
N GLN A 404 -8.06 -23.24 16.32
CA GLN A 404 -9.43 -23.09 15.82
C GLN A 404 -10.39 -23.27 17.01
N PRO A 405 -10.73 -22.20 17.74
CA PRO A 405 -11.57 -22.29 18.95
C PRO A 405 -13.00 -22.72 18.61
N GLU A 406 -13.55 -22.22 17.49
CA GLU A 406 -14.91 -22.48 17.07
C GLU A 406 -14.97 -22.90 15.61
N ILE A 407 -16.04 -23.57 15.23
CA ILE A 407 -16.37 -23.87 13.83
C ILE A 407 -17.33 -22.82 13.30
N MET A 408 -17.41 -22.71 11.98
CA MET A 408 -18.38 -21.80 11.33
C MET A 408 -19.84 -22.11 11.75
N SER A 409 -20.67 -21.08 11.74
CA SER A 409 -22.09 -21.23 12.03
C SER A 409 -22.81 -22.09 10.99
N GLU A 410 -23.97 -22.67 11.37
CA GLU A 410 -24.83 -23.34 10.40
C GLU A 410 -25.34 -22.39 9.31
N HIS A 411 -25.45 -21.09 9.62
CA HIS A 411 -25.83 -20.08 8.63
C HIS A 411 -24.76 -19.93 7.53
N LEU A 412 -23.49 -19.76 7.89
CA LEU A 412 -22.38 -19.67 6.93
C LEU A 412 -22.21 -20.98 6.15
N LYS A 413 -22.30 -22.11 6.85
CA LYS A 413 -22.25 -23.45 6.23
C LYS A 413 -23.36 -23.61 5.17
N HIS A 414 -24.58 -23.25 5.52
CA HIS A 414 -25.72 -23.32 4.59
C HIS A 414 -25.51 -22.41 3.38
N ARG A 415 -25.07 -21.18 3.60
CA ARG A 415 -24.72 -20.24 2.51
C ARG A 415 -23.66 -20.83 1.56
N LEU A 416 -22.57 -21.37 2.09
CA LEU A 416 -21.52 -21.99 1.29
C LEU A 416 -22.04 -23.19 0.48
N MET A 417 -22.90 -24.02 1.08
CA MET A 417 -23.54 -25.16 0.38
C MET A 417 -24.45 -24.68 -0.76
N GLN A 418 -25.20 -23.60 -0.59
CA GLN A 418 -26.02 -23.00 -1.65
C GLN A 418 -25.20 -22.52 -2.84
N PHE A 419 -23.96 -22.08 -2.62
CA PHE A 419 -23.02 -21.70 -3.67
C PHE A 419 -22.22 -22.88 -4.24
N GLY A 420 -22.54 -24.10 -3.84
CA GLY A 420 -21.99 -25.32 -4.42
C GLY A 420 -20.59 -25.69 -3.93
N VAL A 421 -20.23 -25.33 -2.68
CA VAL A 421 -18.97 -25.82 -2.08
C VAL A 421 -19.02 -27.35 -1.99
N PRO A 422 -17.99 -28.07 -2.50
CA PRO A 422 -17.90 -29.51 -2.35
C PRO A 422 -17.86 -29.91 -0.86
N GLN A 423 -18.58 -31.00 -0.53
CA GLN A 423 -18.73 -31.43 0.86
C GLN A 423 -17.38 -31.77 1.52
N ASP A 424 -16.46 -32.40 0.78
CA ASP A 424 -15.12 -32.73 1.22
C ASP A 424 -14.27 -31.51 1.55
N VAL A 425 -14.47 -30.40 0.80
CA VAL A 425 -13.81 -29.11 1.10
C VAL A 425 -14.39 -28.51 2.37
N LEU A 426 -15.71 -28.51 2.52
CA LEU A 426 -16.39 -27.92 3.67
C LEU A 426 -16.08 -28.66 4.97
N CYS A 427 -16.03 -29.99 4.93
CA CYS A 427 -15.75 -30.84 6.10
C CYS A 427 -14.40 -30.52 6.78
N LYS A 428 -13.41 -30.01 6.02
CA LYS A 428 -12.11 -29.62 6.60
C LYS A 428 -12.21 -28.53 7.67
N PHE A 429 -13.28 -27.74 7.64
CA PHE A 429 -13.48 -26.59 8.54
C PHE A 429 -14.54 -26.85 9.63
N LEU A 430 -15.16 -28.02 9.63
CA LEU A 430 -16.18 -28.41 10.59
C LEU A 430 -15.66 -29.24 11.75
N VAL A 431 -14.35 -29.51 11.77
CA VAL A 431 -13.71 -30.31 12.84
C VAL A 431 -12.71 -29.43 13.59
N ASN A 432 -12.88 -29.32 14.92
CA ASN A 432 -11.90 -28.72 15.79
C ASN A 432 -10.69 -29.64 15.93
N ASN A 433 -9.48 -29.13 15.68
CA ASN A 433 -8.24 -29.92 15.81
C ASN A 433 -7.91 -30.31 17.27
N SER A 434 -8.57 -29.75 18.27
CA SER A 434 -8.36 -30.07 19.68
C SER A 434 -8.71 -31.53 20.05
N GLU A 435 -9.48 -32.22 19.21
CA GLU A 435 -9.82 -33.66 19.48
C GLU A 435 -8.85 -34.67 18.83
N ASN A 436 -7.96 -34.22 17.93
CA ASN A 436 -7.07 -35.15 17.21
C ASN A 436 -5.64 -35.25 17.77
N GLU A 437 -5.19 -34.37 18.67
CA GLU A 437 -3.87 -34.50 19.27
C GLU A 437 -3.80 -35.54 20.42
N GLU A 438 -4.95 -35.97 20.99
CA GLU A 438 -4.99 -37.02 22.00
C GLU A 438 -5.04 -38.47 21.45
N LYS A 439 -5.25 -38.62 20.11
CA LYS A 439 -5.31 -39.99 19.52
C LYS A 439 -4.03 -40.46 18.85
N PHE A 440 -2.96 -39.68 18.87
CA PHE A 440 -1.66 -40.03 18.28
C PHE A 440 -0.48 -39.79 19.27
N LYS A 441 -0.70 -39.94 20.55
CA LYS A 441 0.37 -40.14 21.55
C LYS A 441 0.42 -41.59 22.00
#